data_cf1f75d8bde0c5c9595e20a1e65e3f65
#
_entry.id   cf1f75d8bde0c5c9595e20a1e65e3f65
#
_cell.length_a   1.000
_cell.length_b   1.000
_cell.length_c   1.000
_cell.angle_alpha   90.00
_cell.angle_beta   90.00
_cell.angle_gamma   90.00
#
_symmetry.space_group_name_H-M   'P 1'
#
loop_
_entity.id
_entity.type
_entity.pdbx_description
1 polymer ?
#
loop_
_entity_poly.entity_id
_entity_poly.type
_entity_poly.pdbx_seq_one_letter_code
_entity_poly.pdbx_strand_id
1 'polypeptide(L)'
;MIPSTFPPKDEIARLTARALLEIKAVHFNAETPFTLASGLPSPTYIDCRKLISYPRIRSTLMDFLSVTVMREAGFEAFDNIAGGETAGIPFAALVAERLALPMTYVRKKPKGYGRNARIEGAMTEGQRVLLVEDLTTDGGSKLSFVDAIRETGATCGHTAVIFYYGIFPDTEAKLGAHGVKLHHLCTWWDVLAEARAQGSFDAGTLAEVESFLKAPRAWQDARKG
;
A
#
# COMPACT_ATOMS: atom_id res chain seq x y z
N MET A 1 17.81 -4.88 -17.73
CA MET A 1 17.44 -3.52 -18.20
C MET A 1 15.94 -3.38 -18.04
N ILE A 2 15.46 -2.38 -17.29
CA ILE A 2 14.01 -2.13 -17.16
C ILE A 2 13.48 -1.77 -18.53
N PRO A 3 12.41 -2.43 -19.03
CA PRO A 3 11.89 -2.10 -20.34
C PRO A 3 11.52 -0.62 -20.43
N SER A 4 11.95 0.05 -21.50
CA SER A 4 11.60 1.46 -21.77
C SER A 4 10.10 1.66 -22.01
N THR A 5 9.38 0.57 -22.23
CA THR A 5 7.93 0.56 -22.46
C THR A 5 7.08 0.73 -21.18
N PHE A 6 7.68 0.64 -20.00
CA PHE A 6 6.93 0.89 -18.77
C PHE A 6 6.82 2.40 -18.49
N PRO A 7 5.62 2.88 -18.11
CA PRO A 7 5.40 4.30 -17.88
C PRO A 7 6.31 4.88 -16.77
N PRO A 8 6.56 6.19 -16.78
CA PRO A 8 7.21 6.88 -15.67
C PRO A 8 6.33 6.86 -14.41
N LYS A 9 6.91 7.23 -13.25
CA LYS A 9 6.26 7.11 -11.94
C LYS A 9 4.95 7.89 -11.84
N ASP A 10 4.93 9.10 -12.33
CA ASP A 10 3.76 9.97 -12.37
C ASP A 10 2.62 9.40 -13.22
N GLU A 11 2.95 8.81 -14.35
CA GLU A 11 1.95 8.14 -15.20
C GLU A 11 1.43 6.84 -14.55
N ILE A 12 2.29 6.07 -13.88
CA ILE A 12 1.87 4.91 -13.07
C ILE A 12 0.89 5.36 -11.98
N ALA A 13 1.18 6.46 -11.28
CA ALA A 13 0.33 6.98 -10.22
C ALA A 13 -1.04 7.39 -10.78
N ARG A 14 -1.06 8.13 -11.88
CA ARG A 14 -2.29 8.56 -12.56
C ARG A 14 -3.13 7.37 -13.04
N LEU A 15 -2.52 6.39 -13.70
CA LEU A 15 -3.22 5.20 -14.19
C LEU A 15 -3.75 4.33 -13.04
N THR A 16 -3.01 4.24 -11.93
CA THR A 16 -3.45 3.53 -10.73
C THR A 16 -4.65 4.24 -10.10
N ALA A 17 -4.59 5.55 -9.94
CA ALA A 17 -5.70 6.36 -9.43
C ALA A 17 -6.96 6.19 -10.30
N ARG A 18 -6.82 6.27 -11.62
CA ARG A 18 -7.89 6.04 -12.59
C ARG A 18 -8.52 4.66 -12.44
N ALA A 19 -7.69 3.62 -12.35
CA ALA A 19 -8.17 2.25 -12.18
C ALA A 19 -8.97 2.06 -10.88
N LEU A 20 -8.51 2.65 -9.77
CA LEU A 20 -9.20 2.61 -8.47
C LEU A 20 -10.54 3.34 -8.50
N LEU A 21 -10.62 4.47 -9.20
CA LEU A 21 -11.89 5.20 -9.41
C LEU A 21 -12.85 4.40 -10.29
N GLU A 22 -12.38 3.81 -11.39
CA GLU A 22 -13.18 3.02 -12.34
C GLU A 22 -13.89 1.84 -11.66
N ILE A 23 -13.19 1.10 -10.80
CA ILE A 23 -13.78 -0.02 -10.06
C ILE A 23 -14.55 0.42 -8.82
N LYS A 24 -14.69 1.72 -8.60
CA LYS A 24 -15.34 2.29 -7.41
C LYS A 24 -14.73 1.76 -6.11
N ALA A 25 -13.40 1.65 -6.06
CA ALA A 25 -12.66 1.34 -4.85
C ALA A 25 -12.50 2.59 -3.96
N VAL A 26 -12.62 3.78 -4.55
CA VAL A 26 -12.55 5.08 -3.88
C VAL A 26 -13.95 5.62 -3.62
N HIS A 27 -14.16 6.15 -2.44
CA HIS A 27 -15.40 6.81 -2.04
C HIS A 27 -15.09 8.15 -1.40
N PHE A 28 -15.81 9.19 -1.82
CA PHE A 28 -15.80 10.51 -1.20
C PHE A 28 -17.19 10.81 -0.64
N ASN A 29 -17.26 11.26 0.61
CA ASN A 29 -18.49 11.70 1.24
C ASN A 29 -18.17 12.84 2.21
N ALA A 30 -18.47 14.06 1.78
CA ALA A 30 -18.23 15.27 2.57
C ALA A 30 -19.33 15.52 3.60
N GLU A 31 -20.57 15.16 3.28
CA GLU A 31 -21.75 15.43 4.14
C GLU A 31 -21.83 14.45 5.31
N THR A 32 -21.59 13.17 5.03
CA THR A 32 -21.61 12.08 6.03
C THR A 32 -20.28 11.33 6.00
N PRO A 33 -19.27 11.80 6.72
CA PRO A 33 -17.95 11.19 6.70
C PRO A 33 -17.95 9.73 7.16
N PHE A 34 -17.03 8.95 6.59
CA PHE A 34 -16.77 7.57 7.02
C PHE A 34 -16.12 7.56 8.39
N THR A 35 -16.39 6.53 9.20
CA THR A 35 -15.64 6.24 10.41
C THR A 35 -14.52 5.26 10.08
N LEU A 36 -13.28 5.68 10.24
CA LEU A 36 -12.10 4.82 10.04
C LEU A 36 -11.98 3.79 11.18
N ALA A 37 -11.14 2.77 10.99
CA ALA A 37 -10.86 1.76 12.01
C ALA A 37 -10.29 2.35 13.32
N SER A 38 -9.69 3.54 13.25
CA SER A 38 -9.23 4.32 14.42
C SER A 38 -10.37 5.02 15.18
N GLY A 39 -11.62 4.95 14.71
CA GLY A 39 -12.77 5.69 15.23
C GLY A 39 -12.84 7.15 14.76
N LEU A 40 -11.87 7.61 13.97
CA LEU A 40 -11.82 9.00 13.49
C LEU A 40 -12.63 9.18 12.20
N PRO A 41 -13.30 10.35 12.02
CA PRO A 41 -14.03 10.66 10.80
C PRO A 41 -13.08 10.91 9.62
N SER A 42 -13.53 10.56 8.41
CA SER A 42 -12.82 10.82 7.16
C SER A 42 -13.81 11.06 6.02
N PRO A 43 -13.66 12.10 5.18
CA PRO A 43 -14.46 12.29 3.98
C PRO A 43 -14.04 11.34 2.86
N THR A 44 -12.98 10.54 3.07
CA THR A 44 -12.41 9.62 2.09
C THR A 44 -12.37 8.21 2.63
N TYR A 45 -12.68 7.23 1.78
CA TYR A 45 -12.52 5.82 2.07
C TYR A 45 -12.00 5.10 0.82
N ILE A 46 -11.09 4.15 1.02
CA ILE A 46 -10.56 3.31 -0.06
C ILE A 46 -10.59 1.82 0.33
N ASP A 47 -11.04 1.00 -0.60
CA ASP A 47 -11.03 -0.47 -0.50
C ASP A 47 -10.19 -1.09 -1.61
N CYS A 48 -8.88 -1.17 -1.39
CA CYS A 48 -7.94 -1.80 -2.32
C CYS A 48 -8.20 -3.30 -2.51
N ARG A 49 -8.91 -3.96 -1.58
CA ARG A 49 -9.25 -5.39 -1.68
C ARG A 49 -10.18 -5.69 -2.84
N LYS A 50 -10.97 -4.71 -3.30
CA LYS A 50 -11.78 -4.85 -4.52
C LYS A 50 -10.96 -5.26 -5.72
N LEU A 51 -9.69 -4.86 -5.80
CA LEU A 51 -8.77 -5.24 -6.87
C LEU A 51 -8.66 -6.77 -7.06
N ILE A 52 -8.84 -7.55 -6.00
CA ILE A 52 -8.81 -9.02 -6.05
C ILE A 52 -9.81 -9.55 -7.10
N SER A 53 -10.95 -8.90 -7.23
CA SER A 53 -12.05 -9.30 -8.12
C SER A 53 -11.93 -8.74 -9.55
N TYR A 54 -10.93 -7.92 -9.85
CA TYR A 54 -10.72 -7.28 -11.17
C TYR A 54 -9.40 -7.74 -11.80
N PRO A 55 -9.34 -8.95 -12.38
CA PRO A 55 -8.08 -9.60 -12.77
C PRO A 55 -7.25 -8.80 -13.77
N ARG A 56 -7.86 -8.10 -14.73
CA ARG A 56 -7.13 -7.29 -15.72
C ARG A 56 -6.44 -6.08 -15.07
N ILE A 57 -7.19 -5.30 -14.29
CA ILE A 57 -6.66 -4.14 -13.56
C ILE A 57 -5.62 -4.60 -12.53
N ARG A 58 -5.94 -5.62 -11.74
CA ARG A 58 -5.00 -6.19 -10.77
C ARG A 58 -3.70 -6.61 -11.42
N SER A 59 -3.76 -7.31 -12.56
CA SER A 59 -2.56 -7.73 -13.28
C SER A 59 -1.69 -6.54 -13.66
N THR A 60 -2.27 -5.51 -14.28
CA THR A 60 -1.55 -4.29 -14.66
C THR A 60 -0.92 -3.60 -13.44
N LEU A 61 -1.65 -3.47 -12.33
CA LEU A 61 -1.10 -2.83 -11.13
C LEU A 61 0.03 -3.64 -10.49
N MET A 62 0.00 -4.98 -10.59
CA MET A 62 1.11 -5.82 -10.12
C MET A 62 2.35 -5.68 -11.03
N ASP A 63 2.17 -5.50 -12.33
CA ASP A 63 3.27 -5.17 -13.25
C ASP A 63 3.89 -3.82 -12.86
N PHE A 64 3.06 -2.81 -12.60
CA PHE A 64 3.52 -1.50 -12.14
C PHE A 64 4.26 -1.58 -10.80
N LEU A 65 3.75 -2.36 -9.83
CA LEU A 65 4.38 -2.51 -8.52
C LEU A 65 5.74 -3.20 -8.64
N SER A 66 5.83 -4.26 -9.43
CA SER A 66 7.08 -4.98 -9.70
C SER A 66 8.12 -4.06 -10.35
N VAL A 67 7.73 -3.29 -11.37
CA VAL A 67 8.62 -2.34 -12.03
C VAL A 67 9.05 -1.21 -11.09
N THR A 68 8.15 -0.68 -10.29
CA THR A 68 8.46 0.37 -9.30
C THR A 68 9.52 -0.13 -8.32
N VAL A 69 9.34 -1.33 -7.79
CA VAL A 69 10.30 -1.94 -6.86
C VAL A 69 11.65 -2.19 -7.52
N MET A 70 11.69 -2.76 -8.73
CA MET A 70 12.94 -2.96 -9.47
C MET A 70 13.68 -1.66 -9.78
N ARG A 71 12.97 -0.59 -10.12
CA ARG A 71 13.56 0.74 -10.38
C ARG A 71 14.14 1.39 -9.12
N GLU A 72 13.46 1.25 -7.99
CA GLU A 72 13.78 1.99 -6.77
C GLU A 72 14.70 1.23 -5.80
N ALA A 73 14.72 -0.10 -5.86
CA ALA A 73 15.53 -0.96 -5.01
C ALA A 73 16.63 -1.72 -5.76
N GLY A 74 16.41 -2.03 -7.06
CA GLY A 74 17.32 -2.82 -7.89
C GLY A 74 16.74 -4.18 -8.29
N PHE A 75 17.27 -4.77 -9.37
CA PHE A 75 16.76 -6.03 -9.94
C PHE A 75 16.96 -7.23 -9.01
N GLU A 76 18.11 -7.32 -8.37
CA GLU A 76 18.51 -8.42 -7.50
C GLU A 76 18.46 -7.99 -6.01
N ALA A 77 17.51 -7.11 -5.66
CA ALA A 77 17.42 -6.56 -4.31
C ALA A 77 16.80 -7.54 -3.29
N PHE A 78 16.05 -8.54 -3.74
CA PHE A 78 15.25 -9.41 -2.90
C PHE A 78 15.45 -10.89 -3.20
N ASP A 79 15.28 -11.71 -2.16
CA ASP A 79 15.36 -13.17 -2.22
C ASP A 79 13.99 -13.81 -1.91
N ASN A 80 13.04 -13.05 -1.35
CA ASN A 80 11.71 -13.51 -0.97
C ASN A 80 10.71 -12.36 -0.93
N ILE A 81 9.45 -12.64 -1.26
CA ILE A 81 8.34 -11.69 -1.18
C ILE A 81 7.40 -12.14 -0.06
N ALA A 82 7.15 -11.27 0.92
CA ALA A 82 6.26 -11.56 2.04
C ALA A 82 4.97 -10.75 1.96
N GLY A 83 3.81 -11.41 2.07
CA GLY A 83 2.52 -10.74 2.17
C GLY A 83 2.09 -10.54 3.63
N GLY A 84 1.63 -9.35 4.00
CA GLY A 84 1.00 -9.14 5.31
C GLY A 84 -0.44 -9.71 5.35
N GLU A 85 -0.78 -10.43 6.42
CA GLU A 85 -2.14 -10.95 6.61
C GLU A 85 -3.12 -9.79 6.81
N THR A 86 -4.23 -9.71 6.07
CA THR A 86 -4.79 -10.66 5.10
C THR A 86 -4.67 -10.11 3.68
N ALA A 87 -4.78 -8.77 3.52
CA ALA A 87 -4.93 -8.13 2.23
C ALA A 87 -3.64 -8.17 1.38
N GLY A 88 -2.47 -8.20 2.01
CA GLY A 88 -1.19 -8.30 1.31
C GLY A 88 -0.93 -9.65 0.64
N ILE A 89 -1.54 -10.74 1.14
CA ILE A 89 -1.25 -12.10 0.66
C ILE A 89 -1.47 -12.26 -0.86
N PRO A 90 -2.65 -11.92 -1.42
CA PRO A 90 -2.88 -12.11 -2.86
C PRO A 90 -1.98 -11.23 -3.72
N PHE A 91 -1.66 -10.02 -3.29
CA PHE A 91 -0.77 -9.11 -4.02
C PHE A 91 0.68 -9.57 -3.96
N ALA A 92 1.15 -10.04 -2.80
CA ALA A 92 2.47 -10.62 -2.65
C ALA A 92 2.67 -11.84 -3.54
N ALA A 93 1.68 -12.74 -3.63
CA ALA A 93 1.74 -13.91 -4.50
C ALA A 93 1.93 -13.51 -5.97
N LEU A 94 1.18 -12.50 -6.43
CA LEU A 94 1.26 -12.03 -7.81
C LEU A 94 2.56 -11.26 -8.12
N VAL A 95 3.12 -10.53 -7.14
CA VAL A 95 4.43 -9.88 -7.28
C VAL A 95 5.55 -10.91 -7.26
N ALA A 96 5.48 -11.90 -6.39
CA ALA A 96 6.46 -13.00 -6.32
C ALA A 96 6.55 -13.76 -7.65
N GLU A 97 5.41 -14.07 -8.27
CA GLU A 97 5.36 -14.72 -9.59
C GLU A 97 6.04 -13.87 -10.66
N ARG A 98 5.81 -12.54 -10.69
CA ARG A 98 6.41 -11.62 -11.66
C ARG A 98 7.91 -11.45 -11.50
N LEU A 99 8.38 -11.49 -10.26
CA LEU A 99 9.80 -11.35 -9.95
C LEU A 99 10.52 -12.71 -9.93
N ALA A 100 9.80 -13.82 -10.17
CA ALA A 100 10.29 -15.19 -10.10
C ALA A 100 10.99 -15.50 -8.75
N LEU A 101 10.39 -15.02 -7.65
CA LEU A 101 10.90 -15.17 -6.29
C LEU A 101 9.99 -16.05 -5.43
N PRO A 102 10.53 -16.74 -4.41
CA PRO A 102 9.73 -17.40 -3.39
C PRO A 102 8.74 -16.45 -2.72
N MET A 103 7.60 -16.99 -2.29
CA MET A 103 6.58 -16.24 -1.55
C MET A 103 6.37 -16.83 -0.15
N THR A 104 6.27 -15.95 0.83
CA THR A 104 5.84 -16.25 2.20
C THR A 104 4.72 -15.29 2.61
N TYR A 105 4.05 -15.52 3.76
CA TYR A 105 3.22 -14.48 4.34
C TYR A 105 3.37 -14.39 5.86
N VAL A 106 3.08 -13.20 6.39
CA VAL A 106 3.24 -12.86 7.80
C VAL A 106 1.86 -12.73 8.44
N ARG A 107 1.61 -13.53 9.47
CA ARG A 107 0.37 -13.51 10.25
C ARG A 107 0.33 -12.29 11.18
N LYS A 108 -0.87 -11.76 11.40
CA LYS A 108 -1.11 -10.72 12.43
C LYS A 108 -0.83 -11.21 13.83
N LYS A 109 -1.16 -12.48 14.11
CA LYS A 109 -0.96 -13.12 15.41
C LYS A 109 -0.14 -14.39 15.26
N PRO A 110 0.73 -14.70 16.24
CA PRO A 110 1.46 -15.96 16.26
C PRO A 110 0.51 -17.16 16.25
N LYS A 111 0.97 -18.28 15.67
CA LYS A 111 0.38 -19.60 15.96
C LYS A 111 0.70 -19.95 17.41
N GLY A 112 -0.14 -20.72 18.06
CA GLY A 112 0.13 -21.24 19.40
C GLY A 112 1.27 -22.28 19.46
N TYR A 113 1.94 -22.61 18.32
CA TYR A 113 2.96 -23.64 18.18
C TYR A 113 3.87 -23.38 16.99
N GLY A 114 5.07 -24.01 17.00
CA GLY A 114 6.04 -24.00 15.88
C GLY A 114 7.09 -22.89 15.96
N ARG A 115 8.21 -23.11 15.23
CA ARG A 115 9.23 -22.07 15.02
C ARG A 115 8.66 -21.01 14.06
N ASN A 116 9.09 -19.76 14.26
CA ASN A 116 8.63 -18.63 13.43
C ASN A 116 7.11 -18.54 13.35
N ALA A 117 6.45 -18.55 14.51
CA ALA A 117 5.00 -18.72 14.65
C ALA A 117 4.13 -17.70 13.87
N ARG A 118 4.74 -16.65 13.30
CA ARG A 118 4.07 -15.66 12.44
C ARG A 118 4.36 -15.83 10.96
N ILE A 119 5.30 -16.70 10.54
CA ILE A 119 5.66 -16.88 9.12
C ILE A 119 5.04 -18.17 8.59
N GLU A 120 4.42 -18.05 7.43
CA GLU A 120 3.96 -19.18 6.63
C GLU A 120 4.74 -19.26 5.32
N GLY A 121 5.17 -20.48 4.97
CA GLY A 121 6.13 -20.72 3.90
C GLY A 121 7.55 -20.87 4.43
N ALA A 122 8.53 -20.92 3.51
CA ALA A 122 9.94 -21.08 3.84
C ALA A 122 10.65 -19.72 3.82
N MET A 123 11.13 -19.28 4.98
CA MET A 123 11.98 -18.10 5.13
C MET A 123 13.26 -18.51 5.86
N THR A 124 14.40 -18.17 5.30
CA THR A 124 15.71 -18.54 5.86
C THR A 124 16.47 -17.31 6.34
N GLU A 125 17.36 -17.51 7.30
CA GLU A 125 18.27 -16.50 7.80
C GLU A 125 19.08 -15.87 6.66
N GLY A 126 19.29 -14.56 6.71
CA GLY A 126 20.04 -13.81 5.71
C GLY A 126 19.25 -13.40 4.46
N GLN A 127 18.06 -13.95 4.20
CA GLN A 127 17.25 -13.53 3.06
C GLN A 127 16.87 -12.04 3.14
N ARG A 128 16.88 -11.37 1.98
CA ARG A 128 16.39 -10.00 1.81
C ARG A 128 14.92 -10.07 1.39
N VAL A 129 14.04 -9.57 2.24
CA VAL A 129 12.58 -9.73 2.07
C VAL A 129 11.93 -8.41 1.71
N LEU A 130 11.09 -8.41 0.67
CA LEU A 130 10.15 -7.34 0.36
C LEU A 130 8.81 -7.64 1.03
N LEU A 131 8.33 -6.75 1.91
CA LEU A 131 6.97 -6.82 2.44
C LEU A 131 5.98 -6.15 1.47
N VAL A 132 4.96 -6.89 1.04
CA VAL A 132 3.89 -6.38 0.15
C VAL A 132 2.57 -6.32 0.89
N GLU A 133 1.86 -5.20 0.74
CA GLU A 133 0.55 -4.95 1.31
C GLU A 133 -0.36 -4.22 0.31
N ASP A 134 -1.65 -4.11 0.62
CA ASP A 134 -2.61 -3.38 -0.22
C ASP A 134 -2.45 -1.86 -0.09
N LEU A 135 -2.40 -1.36 1.14
CA LEU A 135 -2.26 0.07 1.43
C LEU A 135 -1.48 0.34 2.71
N THR A 136 -1.05 1.58 2.88
CA THR A 136 -0.56 2.08 4.17
C THR A 136 -1.12 3.47 4.48
N THR A 137 -1.45 3.69 5.75
CA THR A 137 -1.85 4.98 6.31
C THR A 137 -0.69 5.62 7.06
N ASP A 138 -0.43 5.19 8.29
CA ASP A 138 0.60 5.69 9.21
C ASP A 138 1.80 4.73 9.40
N GLY A 139 1.82 3.62 8.66
CA GLY A 139 2.90 2.64 8.68
C GLY A 139 2.94 1.69 9.90
N GLY A 140 2.08 1.87 10.90
CA GLY A 140 2.17 1.11 12.16
C GLY A 140 2.07 -0.41 12.00
N SER A 141 1.09 -0.90 11.23
CA SER A 141 0.93 -2.33 10.96
C SER A 141 2.10 -2.94 10.18
N LYS A 142 2.74 -2.16 9.31
CA LYS A 142 3.89 -2.61 8.50
C LYS A 142 5.08 -2.94 9.39
N LEU A 143 5.37 -2.11 10.39
CA LEU A 143 6.47 -2.34 11.33
C LEU A 143 6.30 -3.65 12.09
N SER A 144 5.09 -3.98 12.54
CA SER A 144 4.83 -5.27 13.19
C SER A 144 5.12 -6.48 12.28
N PHE A 145 4.87 -6.36 10.98
CA PHE A 145 5.21 -7.43 10.03
C PHE A 145 6.72 -7.46 9.73
N VAL A 146 7.35 -6.31 9.60
CA VAL A 146 8.81 -6.18 9.44
C VAL A 146 9.55 -6.83 10.60
N ASP A 147 9.12 -6.56 11.84
CA ASP A 147 9.72 -7.14 13.04
C ASP A 147 9.60 -8.67 13.03
N ALA A 148 8.43 -9.21 12.69
CA ALA A 148 8.22 -10.66 12.60
C ALA A 148 9.09 -11.32 11.51
N ILE A 149 9.37 -10.62 10.40
CA ILE A 149 10.32 -11.08 9.38
C ILE A 149 11.75 -11.09 9.96
N ARG A 150 12.15 -10.01 10.62
CA ARG A 150 13.49 -9.87 11.21
C ARG A 150 13.76 -10.87 12.33
N GLU A 151 12.74 -11.26 13.08
CA GLU A 151 12.84 -12.33 14.11
C GLU A 151 13.28 -13.69 13.53
N THR A 152 13.14 -13.92 12.22
CA THR A 152 13.63 -15.14 11.56
C THR A 152 15.13 -15.10 11.20
N GLY A 153 15.80 -13.96 11.41
CA GLY A 153 17.16 -13.71 10.93
C GLY A 153 17.24 -13.19 9.49
N ALA A 154 16.09 -13.00 8.82
CA ALA A 154 16.01 -12.34 7.52
C ALA A 154 16.10 -10.82 7.67
N THR A 155 16.39 -10.11 6.57
CA THR A 155 16.37 -8.65 6.52
C THR A 155 15.09 -8.17 5.80
N CYS A 156 14.51 -7.09 6.29
CA CYS A 156 13.36 -6.43 5.66
C CYS A 156 13.57 -4.91 5.74
N GLY A 157 14.10 -4.34 4.66
CA GLY A 157 14.36 -2.91 4.53
C GLY A 157 13.42 -2.21 3.53
N HIS A 158 12.46 -2.94 2.97
CA HIS A 158 11.55 -2.41 1.95
C HIS A 158 10.12 -2.91 2.16
N THR A 159 9.16 -2.02 1.97
CA THR A 159 7.73 -2.38 1.87
C THR A 159 7.13 -1.75 0.62
N ALA A 160 6.25 -2.49 -0.05
CA ALA A 160 5.57 -2.03 -1.25
C ALA A 160 4.05 -2.13 -1.07
N VAL A 161 3.34 -1.06 -1.48
CA VAL A 161 1.88 -0.97 -1.40
C VAL A 161 1.30 -0.44 -2.72
N ILE A 162 0.06 -0.80 -3.00
CA ILE A 162 -0.67 -0.22 -4.13
C ILE A 162 -1.01 1.24 -3.82
N PHE A 163 -1.48 1.51 -2.59
CA PHE A 163 -1.96 2.82 -2.19
C PHE A 163 -1.28 3.31 -0.91
N TYR A 164 -0.77 4.53 -0.97
CA TYR A 164 -0.25 5.24 0.20
C TYR A 164 -1.11 6.47 0.50
N TYR A 165 -1.53 6.65 1.74
CA TYR A 165 -2.32 7.82 2.10
C TYR A 165 -1.61 9.14 1.80
N GLY A 166 -0.33 9.26 2.12
CA GLY A 166 0.51 10.42 1.75
C GLY A 166 0.05 11.75 2.36
N ILE A 167 -0.70 11.71 3.47
CA ILE A 167 -1.27 12.88 4.17
C ILE A 167 -0.83 12.98 5.62
N PHE A 168 -0.16 11.98 6.14
CA PHE A 168 0.39 11.99 7.50
C PHE A 168 1.92 12.18 7.40
N PRO A 169 2.46 13.32 7.83
CA PRO A 169 3.85 13.70 7.58
C PRO A 169 4.87 12.75 8.24
N ASP A 170 4.48 12.11 9.34
CA ASP A 170 5.38 11.27 10.14
C ASP A 170 5.55 9.84 9.60
N THR A 171 4.77 9.41 8.60
CA THR A 171 4.76 8.02 8.12
C THR A 171 6.11 7.60 7.56
N GLU A 172 6.68 8.38 6.65
CA GLU A 172 7.97 8.06 6.03
C GLU A 172 9.12 8.18 7.02
N ALA A 173 9.10 9.19 7.90
CA ALA A 173 10.07 9.34 8.96
C ALA A 173 10.05 8.15 9.94
N LYS A 174 8.86 7.67 10.31
CA LYS A 174 8.66 6.52 11.18
C LYS A 174 9.18 5.22 10.54
N LEU A 175 8.86 4.98 9.27
CA LEU A 175 9.39 3.83 8.53
C LEU A 175 10.90 3.94 8.35
N GLY A 176 11.41 5.12 7.98
CA GLY A 176 12.84 5.38 7.82
C GLY A 176 13.65 5.19 9.10
N ALA A 177 13.11 5.59 10.26
CA ALA A 177 13.73 5.35 11.57
C ALA A 177 13.90 3.85 11.88
N HIS A 178 13.05 2.99 11.28
CA HIS A 178 13.17 1.53 11.35
C HIS A 178 13.97 0.93 10.18
N GLY A 179 14.62 1.77 9.35
CA GLY A 179 15.37 1.31 8.18
C GLY A 179 14.47 0.68 7.11
N VAL A 180 13.24 1.15 6.95
CA VAL A 180 12.28 0.65 5.97
C VAL A 180 11.94 1.73 4.95
N LYS A 181 12.19 1.46 3.67
CA LYS A 181 11.80 2.29 2.54
C LYS A 181 10.43 1.87 2.02
N LEU A 182 9.53 2.85 1.85
CA LEU A 182 8.20 2.63 1.28
C LEU A 182 8.22 2.84 -0.24
N HIS A 183 7.64 1.88 -0.97
CA HIS A 183 7.33 1.95 -2.39
C HIS A 183 5.81 1.94 -2.56
N HIS A 184 5.28 2.82 -3.41
CA HIS A 184 3.84 2.90 -3.64
C HIS A 184 3.53 3.28 -5.09
N LEU A 185 2.33 2.94 -5.55
CA LEU A 185 1.88 3.29 -6.91
C LEU A 185 1.20 4.66 -6.94
N CYS A 186 0.27 4.94 -6.03
CA CYS A 186 -0.41 6.24 -5.96
C CYS A 186 -0.78 6.64 -4.53
N THR A 187 -1.18 7.89 -4.39
CA THR A 187 -1.57 8.55 -3.13
C THR A 187 -2.98 9.15 -3.24
N TRP A 188 -3.50 9.70 -2.14
CA TRP A 188 -4.73 10.50 -2.17
C TRP A 188 -4.64 11.72 -3.08
N TRP A 189 -3.46 12.31 -3.23
CA TRP A 189 -3.25 13.47 -4.10
C TRP A 189 -3.42 13.11 -5.56
N ASP A 190 -2.92 11.95 -5.99
CA ASP A 190 -3.08 11.43 -7.35
C ASP A 190 -4.54 11.11 -7.64
N VAL A 191 -5.23 10.49 -6.66
CA VAL A 191 -6.67 10.19 -6.77
C VAL A 191 -7.50 11.48 -6.86
N LEU A 192 -7.23 12.50 -6.05
CA LEU A 192 -7.92 13.78 -6.10
C LEU A 192 -7.71 14.48 -7.46
N ALA A 193 -6.47 14.47 -7.96
CA ALA A 193 -6.15 15.05 -9.27
C ALA A 193 -6.90 14.35 -10.42
N GLU A 194 -6.89 13.01 -10.44
CA GLU A 194 -7.58 12.23 -11.47
C GLU A 194 -9.12 12.36 -11.35
N ALA A 195 -9.68 12.39 -10.14
CA ALA A 195 -11.10 12.61 -9.91
C ALA A 195 -11.58 13.98 -10.46
N ARG A 196 -10.77 15.02 -10.29
CA ARG A 196 -11.00 16.35 -10.90
C ARG A 196 -10.96 16.30 -12.41
N ALA A 197 -9.96 15.65 -12.98
CA ALA A 197 -9.79 15.54 -14.43
C ALA A 197 -10.97 14.80 -15.09
N GLN A 198 -11.53 13.80 -14.41
CA GLN A 198 -12.68 13.03 -14.90
C GLN A 198 -14.03 13.71 -14.66
N GLY A 199 -14.13 14.71 -13.78
CA GLY A 199 -15.40 15.29 -13.36
C GLY A 199 -16.32 14.31 -12.63
N SER A 200 -15.73 13.32 -11.92
CA SER A 200 -16.45 12.21 -11.31
C SER A 200 -17.19 12.59 -10.02
N PHE A 201 -16.89 13.75 -9.45
CA PHE A 201 -17.48 14.26 -8.21
C PHE A 201 -17.73 15.75 -8.33
N ASP A 202 -18.69 16.27 -7.57
CA ASP A 202 -18.98 17.70 -7.53
C ASP A 202 -17.82 18.51 -6.89
N ALA A 203 -17.79 19.81 -7.23
CA ALA A 203 -16.70 20.69 -6.79
C ALA A 203 -16.66 20.88 -5.27
N GLY A 204 -17.81 20.86 -4.60
CA GLY A 204 -17.88 21.00 -3.14
C GLY A 204 -17.28 19.80 -2.42
N THR A 205 -17.63 18.59 -2.86
CA THR A 205 -17.03 17.33 -2.35
C THR A 205 -15.52 17.33 -2.55
N LEU A 206 -15.03 17.69 -3.75
CA LEU A 206 -13.59 17.71 -4.02
C LEU A 206 -12.84 18.77 -3.19
N ALA A 207 -13.46 19.93 -2.93
CA ALA A 207 -12.87 20.97 -2.07
C ALA A 207 -12.77 20.49 -0.60
N GLU A 208 -13.79 19.82 -0.10
CA GLU A 208 -13.79 19.27 1.25
C GLU A 208 -12.77 18.15 1.41
N VAL A 209 -12.67 17.26 0.43
CA VAL A 209 -11.62 16.24 0.39
C VAL A 209 -10.24 16.90 0.42
N GLU A 210 -9.99 17.89 -0.41
CA GLU A 210 -8.70 18.61 -0.42
C GLU A 210 -8.39 19.27 0.92
N SER A 211 -9.37 19.87 1.58
CA SER A 211 -9.23 20.44 2.92
C SER A 211 -8.77 19.38 3.94
N PHE A 212 -9.39 18.21 3.90
CA PHE A 212 -8.99 17.08 4.72
C PHE A 212 -7.55 16.62 4.42
N LEU A 213 -7.20 16.45 3.13
CA LEU A 213 -5.85 15.99 2.76
C LEU A 213 -4.75 16.95 3.21
N LYS A 214 -5.01 18.26 3.20
CA LYS A 214 -4.06 19.30 3.66
C LYS A 214 -3.84 19.31 5.17
N ALA A 215 -4.89 19.03 5.95
CA ALA A 215 -4.85 19.14 7.41
C ALA A 215 -5.74 18.06 8.08
N PRO A 216 -5.40 16.76 7.93
CA PRO A 216 -6.30 15.66 8.33
C PRO A 216 -6.63 15.69 9.83
N ARG A 217 -5.68 16.02 10.69
CA ARG A 217 -5.90 16.07 12.14
C ARG A 217 -6.81 17.24 12.53
N ALA A 218 -6.54 18.44 12.04
CA ALA A 218 -7.37 19.61 12.30
C ALA A 218 -8.80 19.40 11.76
N TRP A 219 -8.93 18.81 10.59
CA TRP A 219 -10.22 18.47 10.00
C TRP A 219 -11.00 17.47 10.87
N GLN A 220 -10.32 16.43 11.38
CA GLN A 220 -10.89 15.42 12.27
C GLN A 220 -11.29 16.01 13.62
N ASP A 221 -10.45 16.87 14.22
CA ASP A 221 -10.72 17.50 15.52
C ASP A 221 -11.94 18.42 15.46
N ALA A 222 -12.12 19.14 14.36
CA ALA A 222 -13.30 19.98 14.14
C ALA A 222 -14.62 19.19 14.01
N ARG A 223 -14.58 17.87 13.87
CA ARG A 223 -15.72 16.97 13.68
C ARG A 223 -15.82 15.85 14.72
N LYS A 224 -15.02 15.91 15.75
CA LYS A 224 -15.21 15.11 16.97
C LYS A 224 -16.43 15.69 17.71
N GLY A 225 -17.58 15.03 17.56
CA GLY A 225 -18.77 15.30 18.38
C GLY A 225 -18.61 14.70 19.77
#